data_30ecd4fadd7202e2518a4a06784f052c
#
_entry.id   30ecd4fadd7202e2518a4a06784f052c
#
_cell.length_a   1.000
_cell.length_b   1.000
_cell.length_c   1.000
_cell.angle_alpha   90.00
_cell.angle_beta   90.00
_cell.angle_gamma   90.00
#
_symmetry.space_group_name_H-M   'P 1'
#
loop_
_entity.id
_entity.type
_entity.pdbx_description
1 polymer ?
#
loop_
_entity_poly.entity_id
_entity_poly.type
_entity_poly.pdbx_seq_one_letter_code
_entity_poly.pdbx_strand_id
1 'polypeptide(L)' 'MEVIDKYKFILTLSNETELSVDEATELINKIPFEYLEMAINKYKNNGLLSLKMFVEGSKFLH' A
#
# COMPACT_ATOMS: atom_id res chain seq x y z
N MET A 1 -21.17 2.51 0.24
CA MET A 1 -20.08 1.62 0.68
C MET A 1 -18.93 1.71 -0.30
N GLU A 2 -17.76 1.89 0.23
CA GLU A 2 -16.59 1.95 -0.63
C GLU A 2 -16.03 0.56 -0.87
N VAL A 3 -15.62 0.34 -2.11
CA VAL A 3 -14.94 -0.89 -2.46
C VAL A 3 -13.45 -0.57 -2.60
N ILE A 4 -12.63 -1.28 -1.86
CA ILE A 4 -11.19 -1.09 -1.95
C ILE A 4 -10.70 -1.78 -3.20
N ASP A 5 -10.11 -1.01 -4.08
CA ASP A 5 -9.56 -1.53 -5.32
C ASP A 5 -8.05 -1.56 -5.20
N LYS A 6 -7.53 -2.73 -4.91
CA LYS A 6 -6.12 -2.94 -4.70
C LYS A 6 -5.30 -2.54 -5.92
N TYR A 7 -5.78 -2.92 -7.08
CA TYR A 7 -5.07 -2.64 -8.31
C TYR A 7 -5.01 -1.15 -8.60
N LYS A 8 -6.13 -0.46 -8.33
CA LYS A 8 -6.17 0.97 -8.54
C LYS A 8 -5.20 1.69 -7.61
N PHE A 9 -5.06 1.20 -6.38
CA PHE A 9 -4.12 1.78 -5.44
C PHE A 9 -2.69 1.58 -5.92
N ILE A 10 -2.39 0.40 -6.49
CA ILE A 10 -1.07 0.14 -7.05
C ILE A 10 -0.75 1.15 -8.15
N LEU A 11 -1.70 1.41 -9.03
CA LEU A 11 -1.49 2.38 -10.10
C LEU A 11 -1.32 3.79 -9.55
N THR A 12 -2.07 4.13 -8.51
CA THR A 12 -1.94 5.43 -7.87
C THR A 12 -0.53 5.60 -7.29
N LEU A 13 -0.03 4.58 -6.62
CA LEU A 13 1.32 4.65 -6.08
C LEU A 13 2.36 4.85 -7.18
N SER A 14 2.22 4.11 -8.27
CA SER A 14 3.16 4.24 -9.36
C SER A 14 3.11 5.63 -9.99
N ASN A 15 1.91 6.23 -10.06
CA ASN A 15 1.77 7.55 -10.65
C ASN A 15 2.28 8.67 -9.74
N GLU A 16 2.14 8.50 -8.44
CA GLU A 16 2.44 9.58 -7.50
C GLU A 16 3.81 9.47 -6.86
N THR A 17 4.49 8.36 -7.05
CA THR A 17 5.80 8.15 -6.45
C THR A 17 6.79 7.68 -7.50
N GLU A 18 8.00 7.37 -7.06
CA GLU A 18 9.03 6.88 -7.99
C GLU A 18 8.94 5.38 -8.22
N LEU A 19 7.99 4.73 -7.57
CA LEU A 19 7.85 3.29 -7.73
C LEU A 19 7.32 2.93 -9.10
N SER A 20 7.87 1.89 -9.70
CA SER A 20 7.30 1.33 -10.90
C SER A 20 6.06 0.53 -10.51
N VAL A 21 5.27 0.16 -11.53
CA VAL A 21 4.09 -0.68 -11.26
C VAL A 21 4.50 -1.98 -10.59
N ASP A 22 5.61 -2.57 -11.05
CA ASP A 22 6.10 -3.82 -10.46
C ASP A 22 6.50 -3.64 -9.01
N GLU A 23 7.19 -2.55 -8.71
CA GLU A 23 7.62 -2.29 -7.35
C GLU A 23 6.43 -2.03 -6.42
N ALA A 24 5.47 -1.26 -6.92
CA ALA A 24 4.27 -0.98 -6.15
C ALA A 24 3.48 -2.26 -5.90
N THR A 25 3.42 -3.12 -6.92
CA THR A 25 2.73 -4.39 -6.81
C THR A 25 3.35 -5.26 -5.72
N GLU A 26 4.68 -5.34 -5.72
CA GLU A 26 5.37 -6.12 -4.70
C GLU A 26 5.11 -5.58 -3.30
N LEU A 27 5.15 -4.27 -3.18
CA LEU A 27 4.93 -3.65 -1.87
C LEU A 27 3.52 -3.96 -1.35
N ILE A 28 2.53 -3.76 -2.21
CA ILE A 28 1.14 -3.92 -1.80
C ILE A 28 0.79 -5.38 -1.57
N ASN A 29 1.41 -6.29 -2.32
CA ASN A 29 1.13 -7.71 -2.14
C ASN A 29 1.60 -8.26 -0.80
N LYS A 30 2.46 -7.51 -0.11
CA LYS A 30 2.88 -7.91 1.24
C LYS A 30 1.82 -7.62 2.29
N ILE A 31 0.76 -6.91 1.92
CA ILE A 31 -0.26 -6.47 2.86
C ILE A 31 -1.49 -7.36 2.72
N PRO A 32 -1.91 -8.05 3.80
CA PRO A 32 -3.16 -8.81 3.76
C PRO A 32 -4.31 -7.86 3.43
N PHE A 33 -5.30 -8.36 2.72
CA PHE A 33 -6.41 -7.52 2.26
C PHE A 33 -7.09 -6.79 3.41
N GLU A 34 -7.21 -7.44 4.56
CA GLU A 34 -7.89 -6.84 5.69
C GLU A 34 -7.15 -5.64 6.27
N TYR A 35 -5.88 -5.49 5.96
CA TYR A 35 -5.10 -4.33 6.39
C TYR A 35 -4.92 -3.29 5.29
N LEU A 36 -5.50 -3.54 4.13
CA LEU A 36 -5.26 -2.69 2.97
C LEU A 36 -5.82 -1.29 3.18
N GLU A 37 -6.99 -1.19 3.78
CA GLU A 37 -7.58 0.13 4.04
C GLU A 37 -6.69 0.95 4.96
N MET A 38 -6.14 0.30 5.98
CA MET A 38 -5.24 0.98 6.91
C MET A 38 -3.99 1.45 6.18
N ALA A 39 -3.46 0.62 5.30
CA ALA A 39 -2.28 0.99 4.52
C ALA A 39 -2.55 2.20 3.63
N ILE A 40 -3.71 2.21 2.98
CA ILE A 40 -4.09 3.32 2.13
C ILE A 40 -4.18 4.60 2.95
N ASN A 41 -4.77 4.53 4.13
CA ASN A 41 -4.88 5.70 4.99
C ASN A 41 -3.51 6.20 5.44
N LYS A 42 -2.60 5.29 5.74
CA LYS A 42 -1.24 5.70 6.12
C LYS A 42 -0.56 6.44 4.98
N TYR A 43 -0.75 5.95 3.77
CA TYR A 43 -0.15 6.61 2.62
C TYR A 43 -0.76 8.01 2.40
N LYS A 44 -2.08 8.10 2.47
CA LYS A 44 -2.75 9.37 2.22
C LYS A 44 -2.41 10.42 3.27
N ASN A 45 -2.22 9.99 4.50
CA ASN A 45 -1.96 10.94 5.58
C ASN A 45 -0.50 11.28 5.73
N ASN A 46 0.39 10.35 5.47
CA ASN A 46 1.80 10.52 5.83
C ASN A 46 2.77 10.21 4.70
N GLY A 47 2.29 9.76 3.55
CA GLY A 47 3.13 9.55 2.39
C GLY A 47 3.72 8.17 2.27
N LEU A 48 4.58 8.01 1.27
CA LEU A 48 5.11 6.71 0.92
C LEU A 48 5.99 6.11 2.01
N LEU A 49 6.77 6.94 2.66
CA LEU A 49 7.66 6.43 3.71
C LEU A 49 6.86 5.76 4.82
N SER A 50 5.76 6.39 5.22
CA SER A 50 4.91 5.82 6.25
C SER A 50 4.32 4.49 5.81
N LEU A 51 3.92 4.40 4.55
CA LEU A 51 3.41 3.15 4.01
C LEU A 51 4.48 2.06 4.05
N LYS A 52 5.69 2.39 3.63
CA LYS A 52 6.77 1.42 3.64
C LYS A 52 7.08 0.95 5.05
N MET A 53 7.11 1.87 5.99
CA MET A 53 7.37 1.51 7.38
C MET A 53 6.26 0.63 7.94
N PHE A 54 5.03 0.91 7.57
CA PHE A 54 3.91 0.10 7.99
C PHE A 54 4.05 -1.33 7.49
N VAL A 55 4.42 -1.48 6.22
CA VAL A 55 4.57 -2.81 5.63
C VAL A 55 5.74 -3.56 6.25
N GLU A 56 6.89 -2.89 6.38
CA GLU A 56 8.09 -3.55 6.84
C GLU A 56 8.12 -3.77 8.33
N GLY A 57 7.48 -2.88 9.08
CA GLY A 57 7.46 -3.00 10.52
C GLY A 57 6.38 -3.87 11.09
N SER A 58 5.41 -4.26 10.24
CA SER A 58 4.31 -5.07 10.69
C SER A 58 4.56 -6.53 10.42
N LYS A 59 4.07 -7.37 11.31
CA LYS A 59 4.17 -8.82 11.11
C LYS A 59 2.78 -9.32 10.85
N PHE A 60 2.36 -9.17 9.61
CA PHE A 60 1.00 -9.50 9.24
C PHE A 60 0.71 -10.99 9.32
N LEU A 61 1.73 -11.78 9.04
CA LEU A 61 1.53 -13.21 8.92
C LEU A 61 2.30 -13.90 9.99
N HIS A 62 1.70 -14.87 10.54
CA HIS A 62 2.46 -15.70 11.50
C HIS A 62 1.62 -16.59 12.32
#